data_02fc7bb28d5ed8f801d07d36240ba556
#
_entry.id   02fc7bb28d5ed8f801d07d36240ba556
#
_cell.length_a   1.000
_cell.length_b   1.000
_cell.length_c   1.000
_cell.angle_alpha   90.00
_cell.angle_beta   90.00
_cell.angle_gamma   90.00
#
_symmetry.space_group_name_H-M   'P 1'
#
loop_
_entity.id
_entity.type
_entity.pdbx_description
1 polymer ?
#
loop_
_entity_poly.entity_id
_entity_poly.type
_entity_poly.pdbx_seq_one_letter_code
_entity_poly.pdbx_strand_id
1 'polypeptide(L)'
;MFTSVILAAGMGTRMKSKMPKVLHTVCGKPLSKWVIDASKAAGADKVCAVVGHKAETVKEVLGDVCEFALQAEQKGTGHAVMQAIDVIKNSKGEVVILNGDTPLITAETINKAIEYHKNNDNQATVITAILDDATGYGRIVRDNDGSVLKIVEQKDASEEEKKINEVNSGMYVFDAQSLVYALDKITPNNAQGEYYLTDTLEILLSAGKKIGGYAISDNDEIRGINDRVQLNEAEKIMQKRINEYHMRNGVTMRNPESVYIEDGVEIGNDTEICQNVTIKSGTKIGSDCVIGSGSMLDRAVIHDGVDVLSSVILESEVEIGRAHV
;
A
#
# COMPACT_ATOMS: atom_id res chain seq x y z
N MET A 1 12.15 -9.56 12.66
CA MET A 1 12.64 -9.86 11.29
C MET A 1 11.48 -10.42 10.50
N PHE A 2 11.25 -9.89 9.29
CA PHE A 2 10.25 -10.43 8.37
C PHE A 2 10.62 -10.11 6.91
N THR A 3 10.09 -10.93 6.00
CA THR A 3 10.23 -10.71 4.56
C THR A 3 8.89 -10.23 4.00
N SER A 4 8.89 -9.20 3.16
CA SER A 4 7.69 -8.73 2.48
C SER A 4 7.67 -9.18 1.03
N VAL A 5 6.55 -9.75 0.57
CA VAL A 5 6.29 -10.08 -0.83
C VAL A 5 5.13 -9.23 -1.32
N ILE A 6 5.38 -8.42 -2.34
CA ILE A 6 4.41 -7.46 -2.88
C ILE A 6 3.92 -7.94 -4.24
N LEU A 7 2.62 -8.16 -4.37
CA LEU A 7 1.98 -8.64 -5.58
C LEU A 7 1.73 -7.47 -6.56
N ALA A 8 2.54 -7.39 -7.60
CA ALA A 8 2.52 -6.29 -8.59
C ALA A 8 2.44 -6.79 -10.05
N ALA A 9 2.02 -8.05 -10.28
CA ALA A 9 2.05 -8.70 -11.59
C ALA A 9 0.77 -8.51 -12.44
N GLY A 10 -0.30 -7.94 -11.85
CA GLY A 10 -1.62 -7.83 -12.47
C GLY A 10 -1.67 -6.93 -13.70
N MET A 11 -2.52 -7.26 -14.68
CA MET A 11 -2.67 -6.50 -15.94
C MET A 11 -3.34 -5.14 -15.78
N GLY A 12 -4.19 -4.94 -14.78
CA GLY A 12 -4.85 -3.67 -14.48
C GLY A 12 -5.74 -3.13 -15.61
N THR A 13 -6.44 -3.97 -16.32
CA THR A 13 -7.23 -3.61 -17.52
C THR A 13 -8.28 -2.53 -17.28
N ARG A 14 -8.87 -2.47 -16.07
CA ARG A 14 -9.85 -1.45 -15.65
C ARG A 14 -9.28 -0.04 -15.61
N MET A 15 -7.96 0.13 -15.49
CA MET A 15 -7.30 1.44 -15.54
C MET A 15 -7.36 2.09 -16.93
N LYS A 16 -7.65 1.32 -17.99
CA LYS A 16 -7.66 1.78 -19.39
C LYS A 16 -6.42 2.58 -19.74
N SER A 17 -5.24 2.07 -19.38
CA SER A 17 -3.96 2.77 -19.49
C SER A 17 -2.90 1.91 -20.18
N LYS A 18 -1.98 2.58 -20.87
CA LYS A 18 -0.75 1.95 -21.37
C LYS A 18 0.28 1.71 -20.25
N MET A 19 0.16 2.46 -19.14
CA MET A 19 1.01 2.31 -17.97
C MET A 19 0.53 1.14 -17.12
N PRO A 20 1.43 0.30 -16.56
CA PRO A 20 1.07 -0.71 -15.56
C PRO A 20 0.31 -0.10 -14.39
N LYS A 21 -0.72 -0.80 -13.89
CA LYS A 21 -1.56 -0.31 -12.78
C LYS A 21 -0.74 0.19 -11.60
N VAL A 22 0.23 -0.59 -11.18
CA VAL A 22 1.07 -0.35 -9.99
C VAL A 22 2.03 0.83 -10.12
N LEU A 23 2.19 1.38 -11.32
CA LEU A 23 3.00 2.58 -11.59
C LEU A 23 2.17 3.88 -11.67
N HIS A 24 0.84 3.81 -11.62
CA HIS A 24 0.06 5.04 -11.44
C HIS A 24 0.42 5.68 -10.10
N THR A 25 0.43 7.01 -10.07
CA THR A 25 0.90 7.76 -8.90
C THR A 25 -0.25 8.26 -8.03
N VAL A 26 0.02 8.32 -6.75
CA VAL A 26 -0.75 9.01 -5.72
C VAL A 26 0.22 9.96 -5.02
N CYS A 27 -0.09 11.24 -4.97
CA CYS A 27 0.78 12.31 -4.47
C CYS A 27 2.22 12.18 -5.01
N GLY A 28 2.35 12.05 -6.35
CA GLY A 28 3.62 11.98 -7.06
C GLY A 28 4.36 10.64 -7.00
N LYS A 29 3.98 9.70 -6.12
CA LYS A 29 4.66 8.42 -5.90
C LYS A 29 3.86 7.25 -6.47
N PRO A 30 4.49 6.25 -7.17
CA PRO A 30 3.83 5.06 -7.67
C PRO A 30 3.13 4.24 -6.57
N LEU A 31 1.97 3.63 -6.90
CA LEU A 31 1.19 2.82 -5.94
C LEU A 31 2.06 1.76 -5.25
N SER A 32 2.80 0.97 -6.03
CA SER A 32 3.68 -0.08 -5.47
C SER A 32 4.83 0.47 -4.64
N LYS A 33 5.30 1.69 -4.94
CA LYS A 33 6.38 2.33 -4.16
C LYS A 33 5.90 2.71 -2.77
N TRP A 34 4.64 3.16 -2.62
CA TRP A 34 4.02 3.39 -1.30
C TRP A 34 4.03 2.12 -0.45
N VAL A 35 3.64 0.98 -1.04
CA VAL A 35 3.61 -0.32 -0.33
C VAL A 35 5.01 -0.80 0.03
N ILE A 36 6.00 -0.63 -0.88
CA ILE A 36 7.41 -0.94 -0.62
C ILE A 36 7.93 -0.10 0.55
N ASP A 37 7.66 1.21 0.54
CA ASP A 37 8.14 2.13 1.58
C ASP A 37 7.48 1.84 2.93
N ALA A 38 6.17 1.53 2.96
CA ALA A 38 5.50 1.09 4.17
C ALA A 38 6.09 -0.21 4.75
N SER A 39 6.41 -1.20 3.88
CA SER A 39 7.10 -2.42 4.29
C SER A 39 8.46 -2.16 4.90
N LYS A 40 9.26 -1.29 4.27
CA LYS A 40 10.59 -0.91 4.78
C LYS A 40 10.49 -0.15 6.09
N ALA A 41 9.56 0.79 6.19
CA ALA A 41 9.31 1.55 7.42
C ALA A 41 8.80 0.65 8.57
N ALA A 42 8.11 -0.45 8.26
CA ALA A 42 7.74 -1.48 9.22
C ALA A 42 8.93 -2.36 9.66
N GLY A 43 10.10 -2.21 9.04
CA GLY A 43 11.31 -2.96 9.39
C GLY A 43 11.46 -4.29 8.65
N ALA A 44 10.96 -4.41 7.43
CA ALA A 44 11.21 -5.58 6.58
C ALA A 44 12.71 -5.75 6.30
N ASP A 45 13.24 -6.92 6.57
CA ASP A 45 14.65 -7.27 6.26
C ASP A 45 14.87 -7.43 4.76
N LYS A 46 13.85 -7.92 4.07
CA LYS A 46 13.78 -8.06 2.61
C LYS A 46 12.43 -7.66 2.08
N VAL A 47 12.42 -7.04 0.92
CA VAL A 47 11.20 -6.72 0.15
C VAL A 47 11.39 -7.28 -1.25
N CYS A 48 10.47 -8.13 -1.70
CA CYS A 48 10.44 -8.70 -3.04
C CYS A 48 9.12 -8.33 -3.74
N ALA A 49 9.21 -7.64 -4.87
CA ALA A 49 8.05 -7.35 -5.70
C ALA A 49 7.89 -8.41 -6.80
N VAL A 50 6.73 -9.06 -6.82
CA VAL A 50 6.39 -9.99 -7.91
C VAL A 50 5.80 -9.18 -9.05
N VAL A 51 6.54 -9.10 -10.15
CA VAL A 51 6.18 -8.33 -11.35
C VAL A 51 5.79 -9.27 -12.49
N GLY A 52 4.98 -8.80 -13.43
CA GLY A 52 4.49 -9.64 -14.53
C GLY A 52 4.25 -8.82 -15.79
N HIS A 53 3.04 -8.30 -15.98
CA HIS A 53 2.73 -7.46 -17.13
C HIS A 53 3.66 -6.24 -17.19
N LYS A 54 4.42 -6.10 -18.28
CA LYS A 54 5.43 -5.04 -18.47
C LYS A 54 6.47 -4.97 -17.32
N ALA A 55 6.94 -6.13 -16.89
CA ALA A 55 7.89 -6.26 -15.78
C ALA A 55 9.09 -5.33 -15.90
N GLU A 56 9.68 -5.19 -17.10
CA GLU A 56 10.87 -4.34 -17.30
C GLU A 56 10.56 -2.86 -17.02
N THR A 57 9.41 -2.35 -17.46
CA THR A 57 8.99 -0.97 -17.15
C THR A 57 8.80 -0.78 -15.64
N VAL A 58 8.25 -1.78 -14.94
CA VAL A 58 8.07 -1.71 -13.48
C VAL A 58 9.41 -1.69 -12.76
N LYS A 59 10.35 -2.56 -13.17
CA LYS A 59 11.71 -2.60 -12.61
C LYS A 59 12.47 -1.29 -12.86
N GLU A 60 12.38 -0.75 -14.09
CA GLU A 60 13.04 0.50 -14.46
C GLU A 60 12.55 1.67 -13.59
N VAL A 61 11.24 1.81 -13.37
CA VAL A 61 10.66 2.90 -12.57
C VAL A 61 10.94 2.73 -11.08
N LEU A 62 10.87 1.49 -10.57
CA LEU A 62 11.13 1.23 -9.15
C LEU A 62 12.63 1.20 -8.83
N GLY A 63 13.48 0.90 -9.80
CA GLY A 63 14.93 0.81 -9.59
C GLY A 63 15.32 -0.24 -8.55
N ASP A 64 16.41 0.00 -7.82
CA ASP A 64 16.98 -0.93 -6.84
C ASP A 64 16.34 -0.86 -5.45
N VAL A 65 15.04 -0.47 -5.38
CA VAL A 65 14.37 -0.31 -4.09
C VAL A 65 13.95 -1.64 -3.45
N CYS A 66 13.88 -2.73 -4.22
CA CYS A 66 13.54 -4.07 -3.73
C CYS A 66 14.08 -5.15 -4.68
N GLU A 67 14.03 -6.41 -4.24
CA GLU A 67 14.24 -7.57 -5.12
C GLU A 67 13.02 -7.77 -6.03
N PHE A 68 13.21 -8.42 -7.18
CA PHE A 68 12.12 -8.70 -8.12
C PHE A 68 12.02 -10.19 -8.43
N ALA A 69 10.79 -10.72 -8.44
CA ALA A 69 10.46 -12.03 -8.95
C ALA A 69 9.54 -11.88 -10.17
N LEU A 70 9.75 -12.68 -11.23
CA LEU A 70 8.97 -12.58 -12.46
C LEU A 70 7.85 -13.62 -12.48
N GLN A 71 6.61 -13.16 -12.56
CA GLN A 71 5.46 -13.98 -12.92
C GLN A 71 5.21 -13.85 -14.44
N ALA A 72 5.83 -14.74 -15.23
CA ALA A 72 5.71 -14.70 -16.69
C ALA A 72 4.28 -14.96 -17.20
N GLU A 73 3.55 -15.84 -16.52
CA GLU A 73 2.15 -16.17 -16.82
C GLU A 73 1.27 -15.87 -15.59
N GLN A 74 0.18 -15.12 -15.77
CA GLN A 74 -0.75 -14.76 -14.70
C GLN A 74 -1.71 -15.94 -14.42
N LYS A 75 -1.27 -16.86 -13.55
CA LYS A 75 -2.04 -18.06 -13.13
C LYS A 75 -2.61 -17.92 -11.71
N GLY A 76 -2.92 -16.72 -11.27
CA GLY A 76 -3.50 -16.44 -9.96
C GLY A 76 -2.51 -15.90 -8.92
N THR A 77 -3.04 -15.52 -7.75
CA THR A 77 -2.28 -14.88 -6.66
C THR A 77 -1.33 -15.83 -5.96
N GLY A 78 -1.72 -17.08 -5.76
CA GLY A 78 -0.83 -18.12 -5.23
C GLY A 78 0.35 -18.39 -6.16
N HIS A 79 0.10 -18.46 -7.47
CA HIS A 79 1.17 -18.59 -8.46
C HIS A 79 2.13 -17.38 -8.42
N ALA A 80 1.63 -16.17 -8.16
CA ALA A 80 2.49 -15.00 -7.99
C ALA A 80 3.43 -15.16 -6.77
N VAL A 81 2.90 -15.60 -5.63
CA VAL A 81 3.71 -15.85 -4.42
C VAL A 81 4.75 -16.95 -4.64
N MET A 82 4.40 -18.00 -5.41
CA MET A 82 5.36 -19.08 -5.77
C MET A 82 6.59 -18.53 -6.51
N GLN A 83 6.49 -17.43 -7.27
CA GLN A 83 7.66 -16.86 -7.96
C GLN A 83 8.68 -16.27 -6.97
N ALA A 84 8.25 -15.91 -5.76
CA ALA A 84 9.13 -15.43 -4.70
C ALA A 84 9.60 -16.56 -3.75
N ILE A 85 9.45 -17.84 -4.12
CA ILE A 85 9.66 -18.99 -3.23
C ILE A 85 11.08 -19.03 -2.65
N ASP A 86 12.10 -18.64 -3.41
CA ASP A 86 13.48 -18.66 -2.94
C ASP A 86 13.71 -17.57 -1.86
N VAL A 87 13.07 -16.42 -2.00
CA VAL A 87 13.11 -15.34 -1.00
C VAL A 87 12.38 -15.79 0.27
N ILE A 88 11.22 -16.45 0.10
CA ILE A 88 10.40 -16.97 1.22
C ILE A 88 11.15 -18.07 1.99
N LYS A 89 11.75 -19.05 1.30
CA LYS A 89 12.55 -20.13 1.94
C LYS A 89 13.75 -19.63 2.72
N ASN A 90 14.31 -18.50 2.31
CA ASN A 90 15.44 -17.87 2.99
C ASN A 90 15.02 -16.85 4.09
N SER A 91 13.72 -16.68 4.31
CA SER A 91 13.20 -15.84 5.41
C SER A 91 13.52 -16.48 6.76
N LYS A 92 13.95 -15.65 7.71
CA LYS A 92 14.27 -16.08 9.09
C LYS A 92 13.12 -15.82 10.09
N GLY A 93 11.95 -15.43 9.59
CA GLY A 93 10.81 -15.07 10.40
C GLY A 93 9.52 -15.12 9.56
N GLU A 94 8.65 -14.19 9.81
CA GLU A 94 7.38 -14.09 9.12
C GLU A 94 7.55 -13.66 7.67
N VAL A 95 6.57 -14.01 6.85
CA VAL A 95 6.38 -13.50 5.49
C VAL A 95 5.10 -12.70 5.44
N VAL A 96 5.20 -11.45 5.05
CA VAL A 96 4.05 -10.55 4.85
C VAL A 96 3.76 -10.44 3.37
N ILE A 97 2.55 -10.81 2.96
CA ILE A 97 2.09 -10.68 1.58
C ILE A 97 1.23 -9.42 1.48
N LEU A 98 1.59 -8.51 0.59
CA LEU A 98 0.87 -7.26 0.36
C LEU A 98 0.50 -7.10 -1.12
N ASN A 99 -0.53 -6.31 -1.39
CA ASN A 99 -0.94 -5.98 -2.74
C ASN A 99 -0.26 -4.67 -3.19
N GLY A 100 0.39 -4.66 -4.34
CA GLY A 100 1.09 -3.49 -4.88
C GLY A 100 0.16 -2.36 -5.34
N ASP A 101 -1.14 -2.54 -5.25
CA ASP A 101 -2.18 -1.59 -5.58
C ASP A 101 -2.96 -1.07 -4.36
N THR A 102 -2.47 -1.32 -3.14
CA THR A 102 -3.04 -0.81 -1.88
C THR A 102 -2.11 0.23 -1.24
N PRO A 103 -1.94 1.43 -1.83
CA PRO A 103 -0.92 2.40 -1.43
C PRO A 103 -1.15 3.02 -0.05
N LEU A 104 -2.35 2.84 0.51
CA LEU A 104 -2.74 3.47 1.78
C LEU A 104 -2.36 2.63 3.01
N ILE A 105 -1.83 1.40 2.82
CA ILE A 105 -1.33 0.55 3.91
C ILE A 105 -0.21 1.27 4.67
N THR A 106 -0.22 1.18 5.99
CA THR A 106 0.78 1.84 6.85
C THR A 106 1.75 0.84 7.47
N ALA A 107 2.95 1.34 7.82
CA ALA A 107 3.92 0.56 8.59
C ALA A 107 3.36 0.14 9.96
N GLU A 108 2.54 0.98 10.58
CA GLU A 108 1.90 0.69 11.86
C GLU A 108 0.97 -0.52 11.76
N THR A 109 0.12 -0.56 10.74
CA THR A 109 -0.81 -1.69 10.50
C THR A 109 -0.06 -2.98 10.19
N ILE A 110 1.01 -2.92 9.40
CA ILE A 110 1.87 -4.09 9.14
C ILE A 110 2.46 -4.63 10.44
N ASN A 111 3.02 -3.75 11.28
CA ASN A 111 3.61 -4.15 12.56
C ASN A 111 2.57 -4.72 13.53
N LYS A 112 1.40 -4.13 13.64
CA LYS A 112 0.30 -4.64 14.47
C LYS A 112 -0.19 -6.01 14.01
N ALA A 113 -0.28 -6.24 12.70
CA ALA A 113 -0.66 -7.53 12.13
C ALA A 113 0.39 -8.61 12.46
N ILE A 114 1.69 -8.28 12.37
CA ILE A 114 2.79 -9.19 12.75
C ILE A 114 2.76 -9.48 14.26
N GLU A 115 2.56 -8.47 15.08
CA GLU A 115 2.44 -8.62 16.52
C GLU A 115 1.25 -9.51 16.91
N TYR A 116 0.08 -9.27 16.31
CA TYR A 116 -1.10 -10.11 16.49
C TYR A 116 -0.83 -11.57 16.07
N HIS A 117 -0.16 -11.77 14.93
CA HIS A 117 0.23 -13.08 14.42
C HIS A 117 1.06 -13.85 15.45
N LYS A 118 2.10 -13.22 15.99
CA LYS A 118 3.01 -13.81 16.98
C LYS A 118 2.34 -14.09 18.32
N ASN A 119 1.62 -13.11 18.85
CA ASN A 119 0.98 -13.21 20.16
C ASN A 119 -0.10 -14.30 20.22
N ASN A 120 -0.60 -14.71 19.08
CA ASN A 120 -1.61 -15.76 18.97
C ASN A 120 -1.04 -17.11 18.48
N ASP A 121 0.27 -17.23 18.26
CA ASP A 121 0.91 -18.44 17.71
C ASP A 121 0.27 -18.91 16.40
N ASN A 122 -0.16 -17.98 15.54
CA ASN A 122 -0.78 -18.28 14.26
C ASN A 122 0.26 -18.78 13.24
N GLN A 123 -0.15 -19.63 12.32
CA GLN A 123 0.65 -20.01 11.16
C GLN A 123 0.28 -19.19 9.91
N ALA A 124 -0.91 -18.62 9.92
CA ALA A 124 -1.31 -17.57 9.00
C ALA A 124 -2.23 -16.57 9.72
N THR A 125 -2.15 -15.32 9.35
CA THR A 125 -3.06 -14.26 9.80
C THR A 125 -3.55 -13.51 8.58
N VAL A 126 -4.86 -13.47 8.38
CA VAL A 126 -5.49 -12.62 7.37
C VAL A 126 -5.60 -11.21 7.93
N ILE A 127 -5.15 -10.21 7.19
CA ILE A 127 -5.48 -8.81 7.49
C ILE A 127 -6.90 -8.58 7.00
N THR A 128 -7.80 -8.22 7.89
CA THR A 128 -9.23 -8.06 7.61
C THR A 128 -9.69 -6.62 7.87
N ALA A 129 -10.83 -6.26 7.34
CA ALA A 129 -11.50 -4.99 7.64
C ALA A 129 -13.00 -5.24 7.83
N ILE A 130 -13.65 -4.38 8.61
CA ILE A 130 -15.09 -4.41 8.81
C ILE A 130 -15.69 -3.25 7.99
N LEU A 131 -16.42 -3.58 6.92
CA LEU A 131 -16.98 -2.59 6.00
C LEU A 131 -18.49 -2.50 6.14
N ASP A 132 -19.05 -1.29 6.00
CA ASP A 132 -20.51 -1.11 5.91
C ASP A 132 -21.07 -1.75 4.64
N ASP A 133 -20.35 -1.64 3.53
CA ASP A 133 -20.62 -2.34 2.27
C ASP A 133 -19.46 -3.25 1.91
N ALA A 134 -19.65 -4.53 2.10
CA ALA A 134 -18.67 -5.57 1.83
C ALA A 134 -18.72 -6.11 0.38
N THR A 135 -19.54 -5.51 -0.49
CA THR A 135 -19.73 -5.97 -1.87
C THR A 135 -18.41 -6.02 -2.65
N GLY A 136 -18.17 -7.15 -3.29
CA GLY A 136 -16.96 -7.38 -4.11
C GLY A 136 -15.77 -7.95 -3.37
N TYR A 137 -15.83 -8.09 -2.05
CA TYR A 137 -14.79 -8.70 -1.23
C TYR A 137 -15.13 -10.14 -0.84
N GLY A 138 -14.12 -10.95 -0.57
CA GLY A 138 -14.28 -12.24 0.13
C GLY A 138 -14.68 -12.02 1.59
N ARG A 139 -15.55 -12.87 2.11
CA ARG A 139 -16.04 -12.81 3.49
C ARG A 139 -15.22 -13.68 4.42
N ILE A 140 -14.92 -13.18 5.61
CA ILE A 140 -14.27 -13.94 6.67
C ILE A 140 -15.33 -14.66 7.50
N VAL A 141 -15.37 -15.98 7.41
CA VAL A 141 -16.24 -16.80 8.26
C VAL A 141 -15.46 -17.22 9.49
N ARG A 142 -15.99 -16.91 10.66
CA ARG A 142 -15.42 -17.29 11.96
C ARG A 142 -16.27 -18.36 12.63
N ASP A 143 -15.65 -19.14 13.49
CA ASP A 143 -16.36 -20.03 14.40
C ASP A 143 -16.79 -19.31 15.70
N ASN A 144 -17.33 -20.06 16.65
CA ASN A 144 -17.84 -19.52 17.89
C ASN A 144 -16.75 -18.98 18.84
N ASP A 145 -15.52 -19.38 18.69
CA ASP A 145 -14.36 -18.91 19.47
C ASP A 145 -13.62 -17.75 18.79
N GLY A 146 -14.09 -17.33 17.61
CA GLY A 146 -13.54 -16.22 16.86
C GLY A 146 -12.40 -16.61 15.91
N SER A 147 -12.05 -17.89 15.79
CA SER A 147 -11.05 -18.36 14.83
C SER A 147 -11.57 -18.27 13.39
N VAL A 148 -10.69 -18.02 12.44
CA VAL A 148 -11.05 -18.01 11.03
C VAL A 148 -11.25 -19.44 10.53
N LEU A 149 -12.46 -19.75 10.05
CA LEU A 149 -12.81 -21.05 9.48
C LEU A 149 -12.53 -21.13 7.98
N LYS A 150 -12.89 -20.09 7.25
CA LYS A 150 -12.71 -20.01 5.80
C LYS A 150 -12.87 -18.59 5.28
N ILE A 151 -12.42 -18.38 4.06
CA ILE A 151 -12.74 -17.19 3.26
C ILE A 151 -13.70 -17.64 2.16
N VAL A 152 -14.83 -16.94 2.01
CA VAL A 152 -15.80 -17.20 0.94
C VAL A 152 -15.84 -16.02 -0.01
N GLU A 153 -15.49 -16.27 -1.26
CA GLU A 153 -15.52 -15.23 -2.29
C GLU A 153 -16.96 -14.72 -2.55
N GLN A 154 -17.10 -13.44 -2.93
CA GLN A 154 -18.40 -12.79 -3.16
C GLN A 154 -19.35 -13.63 -4.05
N LYS A 155 -18.79 -14.31 -5.07
CA LYS A 155 -19.57 -15.07 -6.06
C LYS A 155 -20.10 -16.40 -5.50
N ASP A 156 -19.39 -16.96 -4.53
CA ASP A 156 -19.67 -18.27 -3.95
C ASP A 156 -20.39 -18.16 -2.59
N ALA A 157 -20.53 -16.94 -2.08
CA ALA A 157 -21.16 -16.67 -0.79
C ALA A 157 -22.67 -16.88 -0.83
N SER A 158 -23.19 -17.64 0.12
CA SER A 158 -24.63 -17.76 0.42
C SER A 158 -25.22 -16.41 0.87
N GLU A 159 -26.54 -16.28 0.88
CA GLU A 159 -27.22 -15.04 1.34
C GLU A 159 -26.92 -14.72 2.82
N GLU A 160 -26.65 -15.72 3.64
CA GLU A 160 -26.21 -15.49 5.04
C GLU A 160 -24.76 -15.04 5.11
N GLU A 161 -23.85 -15.65 4.34
CA GLU A 161 -22.45 -15.24 4.29
C GLU A 161 -22.27 -13.83 3.69
N LYS A 162 -23.11 -13.42 2.75
CA LYS A 162 -23.12 -12.04 2.22
C LYS A 162 -23.42 -10.95 3.26
N LYS A 163 -24.08 -11.32 4.37
CA LYS A 163 -24.35 -10.40 5.49
C LYS A 163 -23.13 -10.17 6.38
N ILE A 164 -22.07 -10.96 6.23
CA ILE A 164 -20.83 -10.76 6.97
C ILE A 164 -20.13 -9.51 6.46
N ASN A 165 -19.86 -8.58 7.38
CA ASN A 165 -19.18 -7.31 7.08
C ASN A 165 -17.66 -7.39 7.18
N GLU A 166 -17.12 -8.46 7.77
CA GLU A 166 -15.68 -8.67 7.83
C GLU A 166 -15.18 -9.26 6.51
N VAL A 167 -14.22 -8.56 5.90
CA VAL A 167 -13.74 -8.87 4.55
C VAL A 167 -12.26 -9.23 4.53
N ASN A 168 -11.89 -10.04 3.54
CA ASN A 168 -10.53 -10.36 3.19
C ASN A 168 -9.89 -9.19 2.42
N SER A 169 -8.82 -8.61 2.95
CA SER A 169 -8.06 -7.56 2.25
C SER A 169 -7.17 -8.13 1.13
N GLY A 170 -6.94 -9.42 1.09
CA GLY A 170 -5.92 -10.04 0.23
C GLY A 170 -4.49 -9.85 0.73
N MET A 171 -4.32 -9.37 1.96
CA MET A 171 -3.02 -9.20 2.61
C MET A 171 -2.90 -10.15 3.81
N TYR A 172 -1.70 -10.69 4.04
CA TYR A 172 -1.51 -11.78 4.99
C TYR A 172 -0.16 -11.70 5.70
N VAL A 173 -0.11 -12.25 6.90
CA VAL A 173 1.13 -12.61 7.60
C VAL A 173 1.17 -14.13 7.71
N PHE A 174 2.28 -14.74 7.31
CA PHE A 174 2.50 -16.20 7.41
C PHE A 174 3.76 -16.51 8.17
N ASP A 175 3.76 -17.63 8.89
CA ASP A 175 4.99 -18.35 9.18
C ASP A 175 5.60 -18.85 7.86
N ALA A 176 6.90 -18.59 7.63
CA ALA A 176 7.55 -18.87 6.36
C ALA A 176 7.48 -20.36 5.96
N GLN A 177 7.65 -21.28 6.91
CA GLN A 177 7.64 -22.73 6.65
C GLN A 177 6.22 -23.20 6.33
N SER A 178 5.24 -22.68 7.05
CA SER A 178 3.82 -22.95 6.83
C SER A 178 3.38 -22.46 5.45
N LEU A 179 3.83 -21.29 5.01
CA LEU A 179 3.54 -20.79 3.68
C LEU A 179 4.16 -21.68 2.59
N VAL A 180 5.43 -22.07 2.72
CA VAL A 180 6.10 -22.99 1.77
C VAL A 180 5.35 -24.32 1.68
N TYR A 181 4.97 -24.89 2.82
CA TYR A 181 4.19 -26.13 2.88
C TYR A 181 2.84 -26.02 2.17
N ALA A 182 2.14 -24.91 2.34
CA ALA A 182 0.84 -24.71 1.73
C ALA A 182 0.95 -24.43 0.23
N LEU A 183 1.93 -23.61 -0.20
CA LEU A 183 2.17 -23.32 -1.62
C LEU A 183 2.50 -24.57 -2.44
N ASP A 184 3.18 -25.55 -1.86
CA ASP A 184 3.49 -26.82 -2.53
C ASP A 184 2.22 -27.68 -2.80
N LYS A 185 1.11 -27.39 -2.14
CA LYS A 185 -0.14 -28.15 -2.18
C LYS A 185 -1.29 -27.47 -2.89
N ILE A 186 -1.23 -26.18 -3.15
CA ILE A 186 -2.30 -25.51 -3.87
C ILE A 186 -2.38 -26.03 -5.32
N THR A 187 -3.58 -26.14 -5.81
CA THR A 187 -3.88 -26.67 -7.15
C THR A 187 -4.80 -25.68 -7.89
N PRO A 188 -4.76 -25.63 -9.23
CA PRO A 188 -5.66 -24.78 -10.00
C PRO A 188 -7.05 -25.40 -10.18
N ASN A 189 -7.53 -26.17 -9.19
CA ASN A 189 -8.80 -26.90 -9.28
C ASN A 189 -10.00 -26.03 -8.86
N ASN A 190 -10.22 -24.94 -9.60
CA ASN A 190 -11.33 -24.02 -9.41
C ASN A 190 -11.91 -23.59 -10.76
N ALA A 191 -13.01 -22.86 -10.75
CA ALA A 191 -13.75 -22.45 -11.96
C ALA A 191 -12.89 -21.58 -12.95
N GLN A 192 -11.81 -20.96 -12.48
CA GLN A 192 -10.94 -20.11 -13.28
C GLN A 192 -9.63 -20.82 -13.69
N GLY A 193 -9.34 -22.00 -13.12
CA GLY A 193 -8.09 -22.72 -13.38
C GLY A 193 -6.84 -21.99 -12.83
N GLU A 194 -7.00 -21.21 -11.76
CA GLU A 194 -5.96 -20.40 -11.17
C GLU A 194 -5.51 -20.92 -9.81
N TYR A 195 -4.27 -20.67 -9.43
CA TYR A 195 -3.74 -20.92 -8.08
C TYR A 195 -4.10 -19.74 -7.16
N TYR A 196 -5.05 -19.93 -6.27
CA TYR A 196 -5.45 -18.89 -5.31
C TYR A 196 -4.60 -18.94 -4.05
N LEU A 197 -4.15 -17.79 -3.59
CA LEU A 197 -3.42 -17.67 -2.32
C LEU A 197 -4.34 -18.04 -1.13
N THR A 198 -5.64 -17.76 -1.24
CA THR A 198 -6.65 -18.13 -0.23
C THR A 198 -6.71 -19.62 0.05
N ASP A 199 -6.41 -20.47 -0.95
CA ASP A 199 -6.42 -21.93 -0.78
C ASP A 199 -5.35 -22.40 0.21
N THR A 200 -4.27 -21.62 0.41
CA THR A 200 -3.25 -21.91 1.43
C THR A 200 -3.83 -21.97 2.84
N LEU A 201 -4.86 -21.17 3.12
CA LEU A 201 -5.50 -21.12 4.44
C LEU A 201 -6.28 -22.43 4.71
N GLU A 202 -7.04 -22.93 3.73
CA GLU A 202 -7.77 -24.19 3.84
C GLU A 202 -6.82 -25.38 4.02
N ILE A 203 -5.69 -25.38 3.30
CA ILE A 203 -4.64 -26.38 3.43
C ILE A 203 -4.05 -26.38 4.84
N LEU A 204 -3.77 -25.20 5.39
CA LEU A 204 -3.24 -25.05 6.74
C LEU A 204 -4.26 -25.46 7.80
N LEU A 205 -5.52 -25.06 7.67
CA LEU A 205 -6.61 -25.50 8.57
C LEU A 205 -6.78 -27.01 8.56
N SER A 206 -6.78 -27.63 7.36
CA SER A 206 -6.87 -29.08 7.21
C SER A 206 -5.67 -29.83 7.82
N ALA A 207 -4.53 -29.18 7.94
CA ALA A 207 -3.35 -29.68 8.63
C ALA A 207 -3.34 -29.39 10.15
N GLY A 208 -4.45 -28.89 10.71
CA GLY A 208 -4.59 -28.56 12.13
C GLY A 208 -3.81 -27.31 12.56
N LYS A 209 -3.47 -26.44 11.59
CA LYS A 209 -2.74 -25.19 11.86
C LYS A 209 -3.72 -24.06 12.22
N LYS A 210 -3.27 -23.18 13.11
CA LYS A 210 -4.06 -22.04 13.60
C LYS A 210 -4.03 -20.87 12.62
N ILE A 211 -5.19 -20.35 12.25
CA ILE A 211 -5.35 -19.19 11.38
C ILE A 211 -6.03 -18.07 12.16
N GLY A 212 -5.42 -16.89 12.18
CA GLY A 212 -6.00 -15.68 12.78
C GLY A 212 -6.59 -14.73 11.73
N GLY A 213 -7.43 -13.82 12.21
CA GLY A 213 -7.92 -12.68 11.45
C GLY A 213 -7.69 -11.40 12.24
N TYR A 214 -6.83 -10.52 11.75
CA TYR A 214 -6.53 -9.23 12.34
C TYR A 214 -7.35 -8.14 11.68
N ALA A 215 -8.38 -7.64 12.35
CA ALA A 215 -9.21 -6.54 11.86
C ALA A 215 -8.48 -5.19 12.07
N ILE A 216 -8.25 -4.47 10.96
CA ILE A 216 -7.62 -3.15 11.00
C ILE A 216 -8.59 -2.09 11.50
N SER A 217 -8.06 -0.97 11.98
CA SER A 217 -8.84 0.16 12.50
C SER A 217 -9.18 1.21 11.43
N ASP A 218 -8.37 1.35 10.40
CA ASP A 218 -8.58 2.28 9.27
C ASP A 218 -8.87 1.50 7.98
N ASN A 219 -10.14 1.42 7.63
CA ASN A 219 -10.61 0.67 6.47
C ASN A 219 -10.09 1.21 5.12
N ASP A 220 -9.60 2.45 5.08
CA ASP A 220 -9.00 3.00 3.86
C ASP A 220 -7.71 2.26 3.48
N GLU A 221 -7.01 1.66 4.44
CA GLU A 221 -5.74 0.97 4.21
C GLU A 221 -5.85 -0.28 3.33
N ILE A 222 -7.03 -0.90 3.22
CA ILE A 222 -7.24 -2.07 2.34
C ILE A 222 -7.75 -1.70 0.94
N ARG A 223 -7.95 -0.41 0.65
CA ARG A 223 -8.49 0.02 -0.65
C ARG A 223 -7.53 -0.30 -1.78
N GLY A 224 -7.88 -1.31 -2.58
CA GLY A 224 -7.20 -1.63 -3.82
C GLY A 224 -7.63 -0.70 -4.95
N ILE A 225 -6.66 -0.14 -5.67
CA ILE A 225 -6.90 0.79 -6.76
C ILE A 225 -7.00 0.04 -8.07
N ASN A 226 -8.18 0.02 -8.69
CA ASN A 226 -8.45 -0.73 -9.92
C ASN A 226 -8.87 0.13 -11.11
N ASP A 227 -9.31 1.35 -10.86
CA ASP A 227 -9.74 2.32 -11.86
C ASP A 227 -9.36 3.77 -11.47
N ARG A 228 -9.71 4.72 -12.33
CA ARG A 228 -9.36 6.15 -12.14
C ARG A 228 -10.17 6.82 -11.04
N VAL A 229 -11.36 6.34 -10.71
CA VAL A 229 -12.17 6.88 -9.62
C VAL A 229 -11.52 6.51 -8.28
N GLN A 230 -11.22 5.22 -8.09
CA GLN A 230 -10.51 4.73 -6.91
C GLN A 230 -9.12 5.37 -6.76
N LEU A 231 -8.42 5.64 -7.89
CA LEU A 231 -7.15 6.38 -7.86
C LEU A 231 -7.33 7.78 -7.28
N ASN A 232 -8.36 8.52 -7.71
CA ASN A 232 -8.65 9.86 -7.18
C ASN A 232 -9.08 9.85 -5.70
N GLU A 233 -9.81 8.83 -5.28
CA GLU A 233 -10.18 8.67 -3.86
C GLU A 233 -8.93 8.46 -2.99
N ALA A 234 -8.02 7.58 -3.41
CA ALA A 234 -6.75 7.37 -2.72
C ALA A 234 -5.86 8.61 -2.71
N GLU A 235 -5.84 9.37 -3.81
CA GLU A 235 -5.17 10.67 -3.91
C GLU A 235 -5.62 11.61 -2.79
N LYS A 236 -6.94 11.79 -2.63
CA LYS A 236 -7.50 12.67 -1.60
C LYS A 236 -7.16 12.23 -0.17
N ILE A 237 -7.22 10.93 0.09
CA ILE A 237 -6.88 10.37 1.41
C ILE A 237 -5.40 10.61 1.70
N MET A 238 -4.52 10.31 0.75
CA MET A 238 -3.08 10.48 0.93
C MET A 238 -2.71 11.95 1.06
N GLN A 239 -3.30 12.83 0.27
CA GLN A 239 -3.13 14.27 0.37
C GLN A 239 -3.49 14.80 1.76
N LYS A 240 -4.62 14.34 2.30
CA LYS A 240 -5.03 14.69 3.67
C LYS A 240 -3.98 14.23 4.69
N ARG A 241 -3.47 12.98 4.57
CA ARG A 241 -2.42 12.45 5.46
C ARG A 241 -1.13 13.27 5.39
N ILE A 242 -0.68 13.63 4.17
CA ILE A 242 0.52 14.46 3.97
C ILE A 242 0.32 15.86 4.57
N ASN A 243 -0.80 16.51 4.30
CA ASN A 243 -1.07 17.84 4.82
C ASN A 243 -1.18 17.84 6.35
N GLU A 244 -1.86 16.85 6.94
CA GLU A 244 -1.91 16.67 8.40
C GLU A 244 -0.52 16.44 9.01
N TYR A 245 0.33 15.66 8.36
CA TYR A 245 1.71 15.45 8.79
C TYR A 245 2.47 16.78 8.87
N HIS A 246 2.43 17.61 7.83
CA HIS A 246 3.11 18.92 7.85
C HIS A 246 2.51 19.86 8.90
N MET A 247 1.18 19.91 9.03
CA MET A 247 0.52 20.74 10.06
C MET A 247 0.91 20.31 11.48
N ARG A 248 1.00 19.01 11.75
CA ARG A 248 1.47 18.50 13.06
C ARG A 248 2.94 18.82 13.33
N ASN A 249 3.73 19.06 12.28
CA ASN A 249 5.13 19.48 12.37
C ASN A 249 5.32 21.01 12.29
N GLY A 250 4.27 21.80 12.55
CA GLY A 250 4.37 23.24 12.73
C GLY A 250 4.12 24.07 11.47
N VAL A 251 3.66 23.47 10.37
CA VAL A 251 3.26 24.20 9.15
C VAL A 251 1.83 24.70 9.28
N THR A 252 1.57 25.95 8.95
CA THR A 252 0.23 26.53 8.95
C THR A 252 -0.41 26.39 7.56
N MET A 253 -1.59 25.78 7.49
CA MET A 253 -2.42 25.71 6.29
C MET A 253 -3.84 26.16 6.62
N ARG A 254 -4.32 27.28 6.03
CA ARG A 254 -5.66 27.81 6.33
C ARG A 254 -6.78 27.03 5.61
N ASN A 255 -6.46 26.46 4.44
CA ASN A 255 -7.38 25.64 3.68
C ASN A 255 -6.61 24.41 3.13
N PRO A 256 -6.32 23.40 3.96
CA PRO A 256 -5.51 22.25 3.57
C PRO A 256 -6.11 21.45 2.41
N GLU A 257 -7.42 21.47 2.20
CA GLU A 257 -8.09 20.76 1.10
C GLU A 257 -7.72 21.33 -0.28
N SER A 258 -7.27 22.59 -0.34
CA SER A 258 -6.83 23.24 -1.58
C SER A 258 -5.32 23.21 -1.79
N VAL A 259 -4.57 22.66 -0.86
CA VAL A 259 -3.10 22.56 -0.93
C VAL A 259 -2.72 21.16 -1.38
N TYR A 260 -1.97 21.08 -2.47
CA TYR A 260 -1.46 19.82 -3.01
C TYR A 260 0.04 19.70 -2.76
N ILE A 261 0.44 18.70 -1.97
CA ILE A 261 1.84 18.41 -1.63
C ILE A 261 2.14 16.97 -2.03
N GLU A 262 3.16 16.78 -2.88
CA GLU A 262 3.65 15.45 -3.23
C GLU A 262 4.50 14.85 -2.11
N ASP A 263 4.69 13.55 -2.15
CA ASP A 263 5.57 12.83 -1.23
C ASP A 263 7.02 13.33 -1.33
N GLY A 264 7.72 13.32 -0.19
CA GLY A 264 9.14 13.72 -0.12
C GLY A 264 9.40 15.22 -0.13
N VAL A 265 8.36 16.05 0.01
CA VAL A 265 8.51 17.49 0.27
C VAL A 265 8.89 17.70 1.73
N GLU A 266 9.86 18.59 1.97
CA GLU A 266 10.29 19.01 3.29
C GLU A 266 9.85 20.46 3.55
N ILE A 267 9.23 20.74 4.70
CA ILE A 267 8.77 22.10 5.07
C ILE A 267 9.15 22.35 6.52
N GLY A 268 9.84 23.45 6.77
CA GLY A 268 10.21 23.91 8.11
C GLY A 268 9.00 24.43 8.90
N ASN A 269 9.15 24.43 10.24
CA ASN A 269 8.15 24.97 11.15
C ASN A 269 7.90 26.47 10.97
N ASP A 270 6.75 26.93 11.46
CA ASP A 270 6.30 28.33 11.36
C ASP A 270 6.15 28.86 9.91
N THR A 271 6.21 27.96 8.92
CA THR A 271 5.93 28.28 7.52
C THR A 271 4.41 28.24 7.26
N GLU A 272 3.90 29.27 6.58
CA GLU A 272 2.50 29.36 6.16
C GLU A 272 2.35 29.02 4.68
N ILE A 273 1.51 28.00 4.37
CA ILE A 273 1.13 27.63 3.00
C ILE A 273 -0.29 28.17 2.75
N CYS A 274 -0.41 29.10 1.83
CA CYS A 274 -1.69 29.68 1.45
C CYS A 274 -2.52 28.69 0.61
N GLN A 275 -3.75 29.10 0.27
CA GLN A 275 -4.66 28.27 -0.51
C GLN A 275 -4.24 28.09 -1.98
N ASN A 276 -4.65 26.97 -2.60
CA ASN A 276 -4.37 26.65 -4.01
C ASN A 276 -2.88 26.59 -4.35
N VAL A 277 -2.05 26.18 -3.39
CA VAL A 277 -0.61 25.95 -3.60
C VAL A 277 -0.37 24.52 -4.04
N THR A 278 0.53 24.33 -5.01
CA THR A 278 1.01 23.04 -5.45
C THR A 278 2.51 22.92 -5.19
N ILE A 279 2.91 21.90 -4.41
CA ILE A 279 4.31 21.63 -4.09
C ILE A 279 4.67 20.22 -4.52
N LYS A 280 5.60 20.12 -5.46
CA LYS A 280 6.02 18.84 -6.02
C LYS A 280 7.22 18.25 -5.30
N SER A 281 7.35 16.94 -5.46
CA SER A 281 8.44 16.13 -4.88
C SER A 281 9.82 16.73 -5.19
N GLY A 282 10.74 16.62 -4.21
CA GLY A 282 12.08 17.21 -4.30
C GLY A 282 12.16 18.69 -3.90
N THR A 283 11.03 19.33 -3.57
CA THR A 283 11.00 20.69 -3.04
C THR A 283 11.34 20.71 -1.56
N LYS A 284 12.15 21.68 -1.14
CA LYS A 284 12.50 21.95 0.25
C LYS A 284 12.16 23.39 0.59
N ILE A 285 11.46 23.59 1.68
CA ILE A 285 11.06 24.92 2.19
C ILE A 285 11.56 25.03 3.62
N GLY A 286 12.25 26.11 3.90
CA GLY A 286 12.75 26.43 5.25
C GLY A 286 11.66 26.82 6.23
N SER A 287 12.07 27.32 7.38
CA SER A 287 11.20 27.84 8.44
C SER A 287 10.83 29.31 8.21
N ASP A 288 9.76 29.77 8.87
CA ASP A 288 9.33 31.17 8.86
C ASP A 288 9.04 31.72 7.44
N CYS A 289 8.63 30.86 6.50
CA CYS A 289 8.31 31.24 5.13
C CYS A 289 6.81 31.48 4.94
N VAL A 290 6.47 32.25 3.90
CA VAL A 290 5.09 32.38 3.42
C VAL A 290 5.02 31.98 1.95
N ILE A 291 4.24 30.95 1.64
CA ILE A 291 4.01 30.53 0.26
C ILE A 291 2.64 31.03 -0.20
N GLY A 292 2.65 32.05 -1.04
CA GLY A 292 1.46 32.77 -1.50
C GLY A 292 0.52 31.93 -2.35
N SER A 293 -0.76 32.31 -2.34
CA SER A 293 -1.84 31.59 -3.01
C SER A 293 -1.59 31.40 -4.50
N GLY A 294 -1.87 30.19 -5.01
CA GLY A 294 -1.71 29.84 -6.42
C GLY A 294 -0.26 29.56 -6.84
N SER A 295 0.68 29.52 -5.90
CA SER A 295 2.07 29.19 -6.20
C SER A 295 2.22 27.71 -6.60
N MET A 296 3.17 27.45 -7.50
CA MET A 296 3.61 26.12 -7.89
C MET A 296 5.13 26.02 -7.70
N LEU A 297 5.55 25.09 -6.85
CA LEU A 297 6.96 24.80 -6.57
C LEU A 297 7.29 23.39 -7.05
N ASP A 298 8.34 23.25 -7.87
CA ASP A 298 8.79 21.96 -8.41
C ASP A 298 10.32 21.88 -8.28
N ARG A 299 10.81 20.99 -7.42
CA ARG A 299 12.24 20.82 -7.10
C ARG A 299 12.92 22.14 -6.72
N ALA A 300 12.19 22.98 -6.02
CA ALA A 300 12.67 24.28 -5.55
C ALA A 300 13.28 24.15 -4.15
N VAL A 301 14.27 25.00 -3.88
CA VAL A 301 14.84 25.16 -2.54
C VAL A 301 14.52 26.58 -2.06
N ILE A 302 13.69 26.71 -1.05
CA ILE A 302 13.29 27.97 -0.43
C ILE A 302 13.94 28.02 0.96
N HIS A 303 14.80 28.99 1.19
CA HIS A 303 15.47 29.16 2.47
C HIS A 303 14.57 29.83 3.52
N ASP A 304 15.04 29.87 4.77
CA ASP A 304 14.27 30.43 5.89
C ASP A 304 13.87 31.89 5.67
N GLY A 305 12.68 32.26 6.13
CA GLY A 305 12.19 33.64 6.14
C GLY A 305 11.83 34.22 4.77
N VAL A 306 11.64 33.38 3.76
CA VAL A 306 11.30 33.82 2.39
C VAL A 306 9.78 33.95 2.21
N ASP A 307 9.33 35.11 1.71
CA ASP A 307 7.97 35.31 1.25
C ASP A 307 7.88 35.10 -0.26
N VAL A 308 7.29 33.99 -0.68
CA VAL A 308 6.95 33.67 -2.07
C VAL A 308 5.57 34.23 -2.36
N LEU A 309 5.45 35.25 -3.19
CA LEU A 309 4.17 35.72 -3.72
C LEU A 309 3.67 34.74 -4.78
N SER A 310 2.43 34.88 -5.28
CA SER A 310 1.86 34.01 -6.32
C SER A 310 2.81 33.78 -7.49
N SER A 311 3.53 32.67 -7.52
CA SER A 311 4.67 32.44 -8.43
C SER A 311 4.79 30.97 -8.83
N VAL A 312 5.41 30.73 -9.99
CA VAL A 312 5.84 29.41 -10.44
C VAL A 312 7.37 29.34 -10.33
N ILE A 313 7.87 28.46 -9.45
CA ILE A 313 9.31 28.28 -9.22
C ILE A 313 9.67 26.83 -9.59
N LEU A 314 10.56 26.68 -10.56
CA LEU A 314 10.99 25.39 -11.10
C LEU A 314 12.50 25.25 -10.98
N GLU A 315 12.98 24.18 -10.36
CA GLU A 315 14.40 23.79 -10.29
C GLU A 315 15.33 24.97 -9.88
N SER A 316 14.85 25.80 -8.96
CA SER A 316 15.52 27.04 -8.56
C SER A 316 15.75 27.10 -7.06
N GLU A 317 16.79 27.82 -6.65
CA GLU A 317 17.10 28.12 -5.26
C GLU A 317 16.78 29.60 -4.96
N VAL A 318 16.07 29.85 -3.88
CA VAL A 318 15.69 31.21 -3.43
C VAL A 318 16.21 31.39 -2.02
N GLU A 319 17.30 32.15 -1.91
CA GLU A 319 18.08 32.30 -0.67
C GLU A 319 17.65 33.46 0.21
N ILE A 320 17.15 34.58 -0.30
CA ILE A 320 17.01 35.81 0.49
C ILE A 320 15.74 36.60 0.17
N GLY A 321 15.02 36.96 1.26
CA GLY A 321 14.10 38.07 1.33
C GLY A 321 12.79 37.90 0.57
N ARG A 322 12.01 38.96 0.54
CA ARG A 322 10.75 38.99 -0.19
C ARG A 322 11.01 38.92 -1.69
N ALA A 323 10.96 37.72 -2.23
CA ALA A 323 11.03 37.49 -3.66
C ALA A 323 9.75 38.03 -4.31
N HIS A 324 9.81 39.22 -4.87
CA HIS A 324 8.86 39.68 -5.86
C HIS A 324 9.24 39.05 -7.21
N VAL A 325 8.78 37.85 -7.50
CA VAL A 325 8.87 37.24 -8.82
C VAL A 325 7.48 37.07 -9.40
#